data_30c5a6a4d9e3420e8aafc79f761be484
#
_entry.id   30c5a6a4d9e3420e8aafc79f761be484
#
_cell.length_a   1.000
_cell.length_b   1.000
_cell.length_c   1.000
_cell.angle_alpha   90.00
_cell.angle_beta   90.00
_cell.angle_gamma   90.00
#
_symmetry.space_group_name_H-M   'P 1'
#
loop_
_entity.id
_entity.type
_entity.pdbx_description
1 polymer ?
#
loop_
_entity_poly.entity_id
_entity_poly.type
_entity_poly.pdbx_seq_one_letter_code
_entity_poly.pdbx_strand_id
1 'polypeptide(L)'
;MGAGSACLDITTVVDLRSKEEIERKSDPLAQELGIRYLHCPLAGDGRVPAPDEVPLSYMEMADGTGQMAGALRAIAEAPQAVLFHCTAGKDRTGVVAALLFWLAGVSEEDILADYIVSGPYLQQMLRAYCEAHPGAVVCPPQSAYMSSFLRLFAQRYGTPRQYLEMLGVDAGKLAEKLRPKEL
;
A
#
# COMPACT_ATOMS: atom_id res chain seq x y z
N MET A 1 -15.75 -20.46 27.64
CA MET A 1 -14.33 -20.30 27.24
C MET A 1 -14.34 -19.35 26.04
N GLY A 2 -14.10 -18.07 26.28
CA GLY A 2 -14.11 -17.05 25.23
C GLY A 2 -12.88 -17.19 24.37
N ALA A 3 -13.06 -17.42 23.07
CA ALA A 3 -12.02 -17.23 22.09
C ALA A 3 -11.58 -15.77 22.17
N GLY A 4 -10.35 -15.52 22.63
CA GLY A 4 -9.76 -14.21 22.65
C GLY A 4 -9.67 -13.70 21.21
N SER A 5 -10.56 -12.79 20.85
CA SER A 5 -10.42 -11.94 19.67
C SER A 5 -9.11 -11.16 19.89
N ALA A 6 -8.08 -11.48 19.14
CA ALA A 6 -6.90 -10.63 19.05
C ALA A 6 -7.39 -9.31 18.44
N CYS A 7 -7.76 -8.37 19.31
CA CYS A 7 -8.14 -7.03 18.90
C CYS A 7 -6.86 -6.41 18.33
N LEU A 8 -6.80 -6.22 17.02
CA LEU A 8 -5.76 -5.41 16.42
C LEU A 8 -5.97 -3.99 16.98
N ASP A 9 -5.06 -3.52 17.81
CA ASP A 9 -5.07 -2.17 18.40
C ASP A 9 -4.78 -1.12 17.31
N ILE A 10 -5.65 -1.07 16.28
CA ILE A 10 -5.54 -0.10 15.21
C ILE A 10 -5.92 1.26 15.78
N THR A 11 -4.98 2.20 15.73
CA THR A 11 -5.18 3.57 16.21
C THR A 11 -5.19 4.60 15.10
N THR A 12 -4.77 4.20 13.91
CA THR A 12 -4.59 5.12 12.78
C THR A 12 -4.98 4.45 11.48
N VAL A 13 -5.76 5.16 10.66
CA VAL A 13 -5.99 4.86 9.25
C VAL A 13 -5.18 5.82 8.40
N VAL A 14 -4.44 5.29 7.43
CA VAL A 14 -3.73 6.06 6.40
C VAL A 14 -4.38 5.78 5.05
N ASP A 15 -5.11 6.75 4.53
CA ASP A 15 -5.82 6.67 3.26
C ASP A 15 -4.93 7.19 2.12
N LEU A 16 -4.57 6.30 1.19
CA LEU A 16 -3.68 6.59 0.07
C LEU A 16 -4.44 7.05 -1.18
N ARG A 17 -5.76 7.18 -1.12
CA ARG A 17 -6.61 7.55 -2.25
C ARG A 17 -6.48 9.03 -2.60
N SER A 18 -6.85 9.38 -3.82
CA SER A 18 -6.98 10.77 -4.21
C SER A 18 -8.17 11.45 -3.51
N LYS A 19 -8.21 12.78 -3.53
CA LYS A 19 -9.31 13.54 -2.97
C LYS A 19 -10.63 13.22 -3.67
N GLU A 20 -10.62 13.07 -4.99
CA GLU A 20 -11.78 12.77 -5.81
C GLU A 20 -12.33 11.35 -5.52
N GLU A 21 -11.46 10.39 -5.20
CA GLU A 21 -11.89 9.05 -4.79
C GLU A 21 -12.59 9.08 -3.42
N ILE A 22 -12.09 9.87 -2.48
CA ILE A 22 -12.70 10.04 -1.15
C ILE A 22 -14.04 10.76 -1.25
N GLU A 23 -14.16 11.80 -2.07
CA GLU A 23 -15.41 12.52 -2.29
C GLU A 23 -16.50 11.62 -2.88
N ARG A 24 -16.12 10.68 -3.77
CA ARG A 24 -17.05 9.69 -4.33
C ARG A 24 -17.47 8.60 -3.33
N LYS A 25 -16.55 8.21 -2.47
CA LYS A 25 -16.77 7.17 -1.47
C LYS A 25 -15.93 7.46 -0.23
N SER A 26 -16.55 8.08 0.77
CA SER A 26 -15.90 8.34 2.06
C SER A 26 -15.47 7.03 2.75
N ASP A 27 -14.51 7.13 3.65
CA ASP A 27 -14.14 6.04 4.55
C ASP A 27 -14.86 6.21 5.89
N PRO A 28 -15.85 5.37 6.20
CA PRO A 28 -16.56 5.44 7.47
C PRO A 28 -15.74 4.87 8.64
N LEU A 29 -14.75 4.01 8.37
CA LEU A 29 -14.08 3.19 9.38
C LEU A 29 -13.45 4.03 10.49
N ALA A 30 -12.77 5.11 10.13
CA ALA A 30 -12.11 5.97 11.10
C ALA A 30 -13.11 6.68 12.02
N GLN A 31 -14.26 7.10 11.47
CA GLN A 31 -15.33 7.74 12.25
C GLN A 31 -16.04 6.73 13.16
N GLU A 32 -16.38 5.55 12.63
CA GLU A 32 -17.08 4.49 13.37
C GLU A 32 -16.24 3.96 14.54
N LEU A 33 -14.93 3.85 14.35
CA LEU A 33 -14.01 3.35 15.39
C LEU A 33 -13.42 4.44 16.28
N GLY A 34 -13.66 5.74 15.97
CA GLY A 34 -13.09 6.84 16.72
C GLY A 34 -11.55 6.91 16.69
N ILE A 35 -10.93 6.43 15.59
CA ILE A 35 -9.49 6.37 15.43
C ILE A 35 -8.98 7.50 14.52
N ARG A 36 -7.67 7.77 14.59
CA ARG A 36 -7.04 8.84 13.82
C ARG A 36 -7.09 8.53 12.32
N TYR A 37 -7.59 9.47 11.52
CA TYR A 37 -7.59 9.39 10.06
C TYR A 37 -6.56 10.36 9.48
N LEU A 38 -5.72 9.85 8.58
CA LEU A 38 -4.69 10.61 7.87
C LEU A 38 -4.85 10.40 6.36
N HIS A 39 -5.10 11.47 5.64
CA HIS A 39 -5.16 11.45 4.18
C HIS A 39 -3.75 11.71 3.61
N CYS A 40 -3.18 10.69 2.99
CA CYS A 40 -1.84 10.70 2.43
C CYS A 40 -1.87 10.22 0.97
N PRO A 41 -2.41 11.02 0.03
CA PRO A 41 -2.64 10.58 -1.34
C PRO A 41 -1.33 10.23 -2.03
N LEU A 42 -1.28 9.06 -2.66
CA LEU A 42 -0.23 8.68 -3.59
C LEU A 42 -0.67 8.89 -5.04
N ALA A 43 0.30 9.05 -5.93
CA ALA A 43 0.07 9.19 -7.36
C ALA A 43 -0.83 8.06 -7.90
N GLY A 44 -1.68 8.42 -8.84
CA GLY A 44 -2.67 7.54 -9.46
C GLY A 44 -3.94 8.34 -9.72
N ASP A 45 -4.17 8.66 -10.99
CA ASP A 45 -5.31 9.45 -11.48
C ASP A 45 -6.60 8.62 -11.64
N GLY A 46 -6.59 7.38 -11.15
CA GLY A 46 -7.69 6.42 -11.33
C GLY A 46 -7.70 5.75 -12.71
N ARG A 47 -6.76 6.08 -13.60
CA ARG A 47 -6.56 5.36 -14.87
C ARG A 47 -5.98 3.97 -14.59
N VAL A 48 -6.53 2.97 -15.26
CA VAL A 48 -5.94 1.63 -15.27
C VAL A 48 -4.81 1.63 -16.32
N PRO A 49 -3.55 1.44 -15.91
CA PRO A 49 -2.44 1.38 -16.87
C PRO A 49 -2.53 0.13 -17.75
N ALA A 50 -1.92 0.15 -18.93
CA ALA A 50 -1.71 -1.06 -19.70
C ALA A 50 -0.82 -2.05 -18.92
N PRO A 51 -0.92 -3.36 -19.16
CA PRO A 51 -0.18 -4.37 -18.38
C PRO A 51 1.34 -4.14 -18.33
N ASP A 52 1.93 -3.67 -19.40
CA ASP A 52 3.36 -3.33 -19.51
C ASP A 52 3.73 -2.01 -18.85
N GLU A 53 2.77 -1.12 -18.62
CA GLU A 53 2.94 0.16 -17.92
C GLU A 53 2.83 0.03 -16.39
N VAL A 54 2.26 -1.08 -15.87
CA VAL A 54 2.01 -1.24 -14.43
C VAL A 54 3.27 -1.04 -13.57
N PRO A 55 4.44 -1.64 -13.88
CA PRO A 55 5.64 -1.41 -13.08
C PRO A 55 6.12 0.04 -13.10
N LEU A 56 5.91 0.76 -14.21
CA LEU A 56 6.25 2.17 -14.33
C LEU A 56 5.31 3.04 -13.50
N SER A 57 4.02 2.72 -13.47
CA SER A 57 3.05 3.43 -12.61
C SER A 57 3.39 3.24 -11.12
N TYR A 58 3.95 2.11 -10.72
CA TYR A 58 4.44 1.89 -9.36
C TYR A 58 5.70 2.71 -9.06
N MET A 59 6.58 2.88 -10.07
CA MET A 59 7.71 3.79 -9.95
C MET A 59 7.27 5.25 -9.83
N GLU A 60 6.24 5.69 -10.56
CA GLU A 60 5.66 7.04 -10.41
C GLU A 60 5.17 7.30 -8.98
N MET A 61 4.60 6.29 -8.30
CA MET A 61 4.23 6.41 -6.89
C MET A 61 5.46 6.62 -5.99
N ALA A 62 6.56 5.91 -6.24
CA ALA A 62 7.81 6.07 -5.51
C ALA A 62 8.51 7.40 -5.87
N ASP A 63 8.46 7.82 -7.13
CA ASP A 63 9.03 9.08 -7.62
C ASP A 63 8.28 10.31 -7.05
N GLY A 64 7.03 10.14 -6.61
CA GLY A 64 6.25 11.13 -5.86
C GLY A 64 6.78 11.30 -4.42
N THR A 65 8.06 11.69 -4.28
CA THR A 65 8.82 11.64 -3.02
C THR A 65 8.15 12.36 -1.85
N GLY A 66 7.53 13.51 -2.06
CA GLY A 66 6.80 14.24 -1.02
C GLY A 66 5.56 13.51 -0.52
N GLN A 67 4.81 12.89 -1.41
CA GLN A 67 3.60 12.13 -1.10
C GLN A 67 3.96 10.81 -0.39
N MET A 68 4.94 10.08 -0.91
CA MET A 68 5.43 8.84 -0.30
C MET A 68 6.05 9.10 1.07
N ALA A 69 6.84 10.16 1.23
CA ALA A 69 7.36 10.57 2.53
C ALA A 69 6.25 10.86 3.54
N GLY A 70 5.17 11.53 3.11
CA GLY A 70 3.99 11.78 3.93
C GLY A 70 3.34 10.50 4.43
N ALA A 71 3.09 9.55 3.54
CA ALA A 71 2.49 8.26 3.86
C ALA A 71 3.38 7.42 4.81
N LEU A 72 4.66 7.26 4.48
CA LEU A 72 5.60 6.48 5.30
C LEU A 72 5.86 7.12 6.67
N ARG A 73 5.92 8.45 6.75
CA ARG A 73 6.02 9.18 8.03
C ARG A 73 4.76 8.98 8.87
N ALA A 74 3.58 9.06 8.26
CA ALA A 74 2.32 8.81 8.97
C ALA A 74 2.28 7.41 9.58
N ILE A 75 2.77 6.40 8.84
CA ILE A 75 2.88 5.03 9.34
C ILE A 75 3.92 4.95 10.48
N ALA A 76 5.11 5.55 10.31
CA ALA A 76 6.18 5.52 11.31
C ALA A 76 5.79 6.19 12.63
N GLU A 77 5.03 7.27 12.57
CA GLU A 77 4.67 8.10 13.73
C GLU A 77 3.38 7.64 14.44
N ALA A 78 2.61 6.76 13.84
CA ALA A 78 1.41 6.24 14.48
C ALA A 78 1.76 5.51 15.79
N PRO A 79 0.98 5.69 16.87
CA PRO A 79 1.36 5.16 18.19
C PRO A 79 1.28 3.63 18.26
N GLN A 80 0.36 3.01 17.51
CA GLN A 80 0.11 1.55 17.55
C GLN A 80 -0.04 0.99 16.12
N ALA A 81 -0.90 -0.02 15.95
CA ALA A 81 -1.17 -0.60 14.65
C ALA A 81 -1.81 0.41 13.69
N VAL A 82 -1.46 0.30 12.42
CA VAL A 82 -1.92 1.17 11.34
C VAL A 82 -2.63 0.34 10.30
N LEU A 83 -3.81 0.77 9.89
CA LEU A 83 -4.45 0.33 8.68
C LEU A 83 -4.10 1.33 7.57
N PHE A 84 -3.41 0.92 6.54
CA PHE A 84 -3.27 1.74 5.33
C PHE A 84 -3.96 1.08 4.15
N HIS A 85 -4.62 1.88 3.33
CA HIS A 85 -5.41 1.37 2.22
C HIS A 85 -5.48 2.36 1.06
N CYS A 86 -5.91 1.86 -0.10
CA CYS A 86 -6.36 2.65 -1.22
C CYS A 86 -7.77 2.20 -1.64
N THR A 87 -8.15 2.29 -2.91
CA THR A 87 -9.48 1.90 -3.38
C THR A 87 -9.66 0.37 -3.42
N ALA A 88 -8.72 -0.33 -4.03
CA ALA A 88 -8.76 -1.79 -4.22
C ALA A 88 -7.78 -2.56 -3.32
N GLY A 89 -6.92 -1.87 -2.58
CA GLY A 89 -5.90 -2.52 -1.75
C GLY A 89 -4.78 -3.19 -2.53
N LYS A 90 -4.65 -2.94 -3.84
CA LYS A 90 -3.71 -3.64 -4.73
C LYS A 90 -2.48 -2.79 -5.07
N ASP A 91 -2.66 -1.68 -5.80
CA ASP A 91 -1.55 -0.95 -6.42
C ASP A 91 -0.82 -0.06 -5.39
N ARG A 92 -1.41 1.05 -4.96
CA ARG A 92 -0.81 1.97 -3.98
C ARG A 92 -0.51 1.28 -2.65
N THR A 93 -1.45 0.49 -2.16
CA THR A 93 -1.27 -0.34 -0.95
C THR A 93 -0.16 -1.35 -1.15
N GLY A 94 -0.12 -2.04 -2.29
CA GLY A 94 0.91 -3.02 -2.62
C GLY A 94 2.31 -2.42 -2.69
N VAL A 95 2.46 -1.22 -3.29
CA VAL A 95 3.75 -0.51 -3.35
C VAL A 95 4.24 -0.16 -1.93
N VAL A 96 3.37 0.40 -1.10
CA VAL A 96 3.74 0.73 0.29
C VAL A 96 4.06 -0.54 1.08
N ALA A 97 3.24 -1.59 0.98
CA ALA A 97 3.48 -2.86 1.66
C ALA A 97 4.81 -3.49 1.24
N ALA A 98 5.10 -3.53 -0.07
CA ALA A 98 6.35 -4.08 -0.59
C ALA A 98 7.59 -3.36 -0.03
N LEU A 99 7.56 -2.03 0.03
CA LEU A 99 8.67 -1.25 0.61
C LEU A 99 8.83 -1.51 2.12
N LEU A 100 7.73 -1.65 2.85
CA LEU A 100 7.75 -1.95 4.28
C LEU A 100 8.26 -3.37 4.54
N PHE A 101 7.78 -4.37 3.80
CA PHE A 101 8.27 -5.74 3.91
C PHE A 101 9.75 -5.85 3.57
N TRP A 102 10.18 -5.21 2.49
CA TRP A 102 11.60 -5.19 2.14
C TRP A 102 12.46 -4.51 3.20
N LEU A 103 12.01 -3.39 3.79
CA LEU A 103 12.66 -2.75 4.94
C LEU A 103 12.78 -3.68 6.15
N ALA A 104 11.76 -4.50 6.38
CA ALA A 104 11.73 -5.49 7.45
C ALA A 104 12.59 -6.75 7.16
N GLY A 105 13.18 -6.86 5.96
CA GLY A 105 14.01 -8.00 5.57
C GLY A 105 13.23 -9.21 5.06
N VAL A 106 11.96 -9.02 4.68
CA VAL A 106 11.14 -10.06 4.05
C VAL A 106 11.70 -10.39 2.66
N SER A 107 11.68 -11.66 2.28
CA SER A 107 12.17 -12.10 0.97
C SER A 107 11.31 -11.56 -0.18
N GLU A 108 11.92 -11.41 -1.37
CA GLU A 108 11.17 -10.99 -2.56
C GLU A 108 10.01 -11.97 -2.85
N GLU A 109 10.23 -13.28 -2.68
CA GLU A 109 9.23 -14.32 -2.88
C GLU A 109 8.00 -14.10 -2.00
N ASP A 110 8.20 -13.80 -0.72
CA ASP A 110 7.11 -13.53 0.22
C ASP A 110 6.41 -12.20 -0.07
N ILE A 111 7.13 -11.17 -0.49
CA ILE A 111 6.56 -9.90 -0.96
C ILE A 111 5.65 -10.13 -2.17
N LEU A 112 6.12 -10.93 -3.13
CA LEU A 112 5.33 -11.27 -4.32
C LEU A 112 4.10 -12.10 -3.95
N ALA A 113 4.22 -13.04 -3.01
CA ALA A 113 3.12 -13.86 -2.53
C ALA A 113 2.03 -13.00 -1.86
N ASP A 114 2.41 -12.05 -0.98
CA ASP A 114 1.49 -11.10 -0.36
C ASP A 114 0.76 -10.23 -1.40
N TYR A 115 1.49 -9.72 -2.38
CA TYR A 115 0.89 -8.92 -3.45
C TYR A 115 -0.15 -9.71 -4.26
N ILE A 116 0.17 -10.95 -4.63
CA ILE A 116 -0.71 -11.83 -5.45
C ILE A 116 -1.97 -12.23 -4.69
N VAL A 117 -1.92 -12.37 -3.38
CA VAL A 117 -3.07 -12.78 -2.57
C VAL A 117 -4.25 -11.82 -2.69
N SER A 118 -4.01 -10.57 -3.10
CA SER A 118 -5.07 -9.61 -3.41
C SER A 118 -5.98 -10.04 -4.58
N GLY A 119 -5.47 -10.87 -5.50
CA GLY A 119 -6.19 -11.28 -6.71
C GLY A 119 -7.51 -11.99 -6.45
N PRO A 120 -7.55 -13.09 -5.68
CA PRO A 120 -8.78 -13.78 -5.32
C PRO A 120 -9.82 -12.86 -4.68
N TYR A 121 -9.41 -11.96 -3.78
CA TYR A 121 -10.32 -11.01 -3.12
C TYR A 121 -10.90 -9.98 -4.09
N LEU A 122 -10.14 -9.58 -5.10
CA LEU A 122 -10.58 -8.61 -6.10
C LEU A 122 -11.42 -9.23 -7.22
N GLN A 123 -11.42 -10.54 -7.38
CA GLN A 123 -12.03 -11.22 -8.53
C GLN A 123 -13.51 -10.86 -8.73
N GLN A 124 -14.30 -10.86 -7.65
CA GLN A 124 -15.73 -10.53 -7.72
C GLN A 124 -15.93 -9.05 -8.10
N MET A 125 -15.16 -8.16 -7.49
CA MET A 125 -15.21 -6.72 -7.76
C MET A 125 -14.84 -6.42 -9.22
N LEU A 126 -13.76 -7.03 -9.72
CA LEU A 126 -13.30 -6.85 -11.11
C LEU A 126 -14.33 -7.39 -12.12
N ARG A 127 -14.96 -8.53 -11.85
CA ARG A 127 -16.06 -9.05 -12.69
C ARG A 127 -17.22 -8.08 -12.75
N ALA A 128 -17.72 -7.63 -11.60
CA ALA A 128 -18.83 -6.68 -11.53
C ALA A 128 -18.49 -5.36 -12.26
N TYR A 129 -17.23 -4.90 -12.14
CA TYR A 129 -16.77 -3.71 -12.83
C TYR A 129 -16.77 -3.90 -14.36
N CYS A 130 -16.27 -5.02 -14.88
CA CYS A 130 -16.26 -5.33 -16.32
C CYS A 130 -17.69 -5.48 -16.88
N GLU A 131 -18.60 -6.08 -16.10
CA GLU A 131 -20.02 -6.21 -16.48
C GLU A 131 -20.70 -4.84 -16.60
N ALA A 132 -20.41 -3.93 -15.65
CA ALA A 132 -20.96 -2.58 -15.66
C ALA A 132 -20.31 -1.66 -16.70
N HIS A 133 -19.09 -1.97 -17.14
CA HIS A 133 -18.29 -1.14 -18.07
C HIS A 133 -17.75 -2.01 -19.21
N PRO A 134 -18.56 -2.38 -20.20
CA PRO A 134 -18.11 -3.18 -21.35
C PRO A 134 -16.91 -2.53 -22.06
N GLY A 135 -15.86 -3.28 -22.24
CA GLY A 135 -14.60 -2.80 -22.82
C GLY A 135 -13.60 -2.17 -21.82
N ALA A 136 -13.93 -2.14 -20.53
CA ALA A 136 -12.98 -1.71 -19.52
C ALA A 136 -11.77 -2.64 -19.44
N VAL A 137 -10.58 -2.05 -19.39
CA VAL A 137 -9.34 -2.78 -19.11
C VAL A 137 -9.18 -2.92 -17.61
N VAL A 138 -8.91 -4.13 -17.14
CA VAL A 138 -8.58 -4.41 -15.75
C VAL A 138 -7.26 -5.16 -15.69
N CYS A 139 -6.41 -4.80 -14.73
CA CYS A 139 -5.13 -5.45 -14.52
C CYS A 139 -5.17 -6.21 -13.18
N PRO A 140 -5.47 -7.53 -13.18
CA PRO A 140 -5.31 -8.33 -11.96
C PRO A 140 -3.84 -8.33 -11.52
N PRO A 141 -3.56 -8.56 -10.23
CA PRO A 141 -2.18 -8.60 -9.75
C PRO A 141 -1.42 -9.75 -10.41
N GLN A 142 -0.20 -9.46 -10.85
CA GLN A 142 0.75 -10.45 -11.38
C GLN A 142 2.10 -10.26 -10.71
N SER A 143 2.75 -11.35 -10.29
CA SER A 143 4.06 -11.30 -9.64
C SER A 143 5.10 -10.51 -10.46
N ALA A 144 5.03 -10.64 -11.80
CA ALA A 144 5.91 -9.91 -12.71
C ALA A 144 5.83 -8.38 -12.58
N TYR A 145 4.66 -7.82 -12.21
CA TYR A 145 4.53 -6.37 -12.02
C TYR A 145 5.32 -5.91 -10.80
N MET A 146 5.13 -6.59 -9.67
CA MET A 146 5.81 -6.24 -8.43
C MET A 146 7.31 -6.53 -8.50
N SER A 147 7.73 -7.68 -9.05
CA SER A 147 9.15 -8.00 -9.23
C SER A 147 9.85 -6.99 -10.15
N SER A 148 9.20 -6.58 -11.25
CA SER A 148 9.74 -5.52 -12.12
C SER A 148 9.86 -4.19 -11.39
N PHE A 149 8.86 -3.82 -10.59
CA PHE A 149 8.92 -2.61 -9.75
C PHE A 149 10.09 -2.68 -8.76
N LEU A 150 10.24 -3.77 -8.00
CA LEU A 150 11.33 -3.91 -7.02
C LEU A 150 12.70 -3.79 -7.67
N ARG A 151 12.88 -4.38 -8.85
CA ARG A 151 14.12 -4.26 -9.64
C ARG A 151 14.39 -2.83 -10.10
N LEU A 152 13.38 -2.12 -10.64
CA LEU A 152 13.50 -0.73 -11.07
C LEU A 152 13.77 0.20 -9.88
N PHE A 153 13.10 -0.05 -8.77
CA PHE A 153 13.30 0.69 -7.53
C PHE A 153 14.72 0.51 -7.01
N ALA A 154 15.26 -0.73 -6.97
CA ALA A 154 16.63 -1.00 -6.56
C ALA A 154 17.65 -0.29 -7.44
N GLN A 155 17.43 -0.24 -8.74
CA GLN A 155 18.30 0.46 -9.68
C GLN A 155 18.31 1.98 -9.45
N ARG A 156 17.19 2.57 -9.09
CA ARG A 156 17.04 4.03 -8.92
C ARG A 156 17.39 4.51 -7.52
N TYR A 157 16.97 3.80 -6.50
CA TYR A 157 17.02 4.24 -5.10
C TYR A 157 17.88 3.35 -4.19
N GLY A 158 18.34 2.21 -4.69
CA GLY A 158 19.03 1.23 -3.88
C GLY A 158 18.07 0.47 -2.96
N THR A 159 18.33 0.51 -1.67
CA THR A 159 17.52 -0.16 -0.66
C THR A 159 16.37 0.73 -0.14
N PRO A 160 15.30 0.17 0.44
CA PRO A 160 14.28 0.95 1.13
C PRO A 160 14.84 1.86 2.22
N ARG A 161 15.90 1.45 2.91
CA ARG A 161 16.57 2.28 3.93
C ARG A 161 17.17 3.52 3.31
N GLN A 162 17.94 3.39 2.22
CA GLN A 162 18.52 4.54 1.50
C GLN A 162 17.44 5.48 0.96
N TYR A 163 16.35 4.91 0.45
CA TYR A 163 15.20 5.68 -0.01
C TYR A 163 14.55 6.47 1.13
N LEU A 164 14.30 5.86 2.29
CA LEU A 164 13.75 6.53 3.47
C LEU A 164 14.65 7.66 3.97
N GLU A 165 15.96 7.43 3.99
CA GLU A 165 16.96 8.46 4.34
C GLU A 165 16.88 9.66 3.38
N MET A 166 16.80 9.40 2.09
CA MET A 166 16.59 10.44 1.06
C MET A 166 15.28 11.23 1.28
N LEU A 167 14.22 10.54 1.71
CA LEU A 167 12.92 11.15 2.01
C LEU A 167 12.90 11.91 3.35
N GLY A 168 13.93 11.83 4.17
CA GLY A 168 13.94 12.35 5.53
C GLY A 168 12.93 11.65 6.46
N VAL A 169 12.71 10.35 6.24
CA VAL A 169 11.86 9.48 7.09
C VAL A 169 12.77 8.60 7.93
N ASP A 170 12.49 8.51 9.23
CA ASP A 170 13.25 7.66 10.16
C ASP A 170 13.07 6.17 9.85
N ALA A 171 14.02 5.63 9.11
CA ALA A 171 14.05 4.22 8.72
C ALA A 171 14.21 3.28 9.94
N GLY A 172 14.88 3.73 11.00
CA GLY A 172 15.05 2.97 12.23
C GLY A 172 13.74 2.79 12.98
N LYS A 173 13.03 3.89 13.19
CA LYS A 173 11.71 3.91 13.83
C LYS A 173 10.70 3.05 13.06
N LEU A 174 10.71 3.16 11.72
CA LEU A 174 9.80 2.38 10.88
C LEU A 174 10.15 0.88 10.94
N ALA A 175 11.42 0.51 10.85
CA ALA A 175 11.85 -0.88 10.95
C ALA A 175 11.54 -1.49 12.33
N GLU A 176 11.68 -0.72 13.42
CA GLU A 176 11.31 -1.16 14.76
C GLU A 176 9.80 -1.46 14.86
N LYS A 177 8.97 -0.57 14.28
CA LYS A 177 7.52 -0.75 14.25
C LYS A 177 7.08 -2.01 13.51
N LEU A 178 7.85 -2.45 12.52
CA LEU A 178 7.57 -3.64 11.71
C LEU A 178 8.07 -4.95 12.35
N ARG A 179 8.82 -4.88 13.45
CA ARG A 179 9.26 -6.10 14.14
C ARG A 179 8.08 -6.85 14.73
N PRO A 180 8.06 -8.19 14.60
CA PRO A 180 7.11 -9.00 15.33
C PRO A 180 7.19 -8.70 16.83
N LYS A 181 6.06 -8.44 17.47
CA LYS A 181 6.03 -8.39 18.94
C LYS A 181 6.17 -9.83 19.44
N GLU A 182 7.11 -10.05 20.33
CA GLU A 182 7.16 -11.34 21.05
C GLU A 182 5.82 -11.52 21.78
N LEU A 183 5.19 -12.67 21.52
CA LEU A 183 3.91 -13.06 22.11
C LEU A 183 4.12 -13.54 23.55
#